data_4d4c013b754c2fa9c5428a714b137d57
#
_entry.id   4d4c013b754c2fa9c5428a714b137d57
#
_cell.length_a   1.000
_cell.length_b   1.000
_cell.length_c   1.000
_cell.angle_alpha   90.00
_cell.angle_beta   90.00
_cell.angle_gamma   90.00
#
_symmetry.space_group_name_H-M   'P 1'
#
loop_
_entity.id
_entity.type
_entity.pdbx_description
1 polymer ?
#
loop_
_entity_poly.entity_id
_entity_poly.type
_entity_poly.pdbx_seq_one_letter_code
_entity_poly.pdbx_strand_id
1 'polypeptide(L)'
;VVNECKQQITKALEEKSAKLEILKLNKQLEEERIDISLDAYTPHLGTVHPLNLVVQAIEDCFIGMGYKVAEGPEVELDYYNFEKANIPKNHPSRDMQDSLFIDVNTLLRTHTTAIQMRELEKAHGQMPIKLVCPGKVYREGLVVGENITLTDLKGTLQFMVDSLFGEGKKIRFRPSYFPFTEPSVEVDMTCHVCGGKGCPTCKGTGFIEILGSGMVHPQVLDINGIDSKKYSGFAFGIGIERVAMLKYGIKDIRDLYTNDVRFLRSFKRFD
;
A
#
# COMPACT_ATOMS: atom_id res chain seq x y z
N VAL A 1 90.11 27.21 5.73
CA VAL A 1 90.02 26.12 6.75
C VAL A 1 88.79 26.35 7.67
N VAL A 2 88.72 27.47 8.42
CA VAL A 2 87.59 27.65 9.40
C VAL A 2 86.23 27.73 8.73
N ASN A 3 86.12 28.46 7.63
CA ASN A 3 84.84 28.59 6.86
C ASN A 3 84.40 27.27 6.16
N GLU A 4 85.37 26.51 5.71
CA GLU A 4 85.10 25.18 5.12
C GLU A 4 84.61 24.20 6.18
N CYS A 5 85.23 24.16 7.36
CA CYS A 5 84.78 23.36 8.50
C CYS A 5 83.32 23.77 8.89
N LYS A 6 83.08 25.05 9.00
CA LYS A 6 81.73 25.54 9.33
C LYS A 6 80.70 25.08 8.28
N GLN A 7 80.99 25.22 6.99
CA GLN A 7 80.09 24.74 5.92
C GLN A 7 79.83 23.25 5.97
N GLN A 8 80.90 22.46 6.22
CA GLN A 8 80.73 20.97 6.35
C GLN A 8 79.88 20.58 7.55
N ILE A 9 80.05 21.24 8.67
CA ILE A 9 79.26 21.00 9.89
C ILE A 9 77.80 21.40 9.64
N THR A 10 77.57 22.57 9.07
CA THR A 10 76.20 23.05 8.77
C THR A 10 75.50 22.07 7.83
N LYS A 11 76.16 21.64 6.75
CA LYS A 11 75.61 20.68 5.80
C LYS A 11 75.33 19.33 6.44
N ALA A 12 76.25 18.83 7.26
CA ALA A 12 76.01 17.56 7.95
C ALA A 12 74.85 17.65 8.96
N LEU A 13 74.65 18.82 9.58
CA LEU A 13 73.60 19.05 10.55
C LEU A 13 72.26 19.13 9.85
N GLU A 14 72.16 19.83 8.68
CA GLU A 14 70.97 19.89 7.84
C GLU A 14 70.57 18.51 7.30
N GLU A 15 71.56 17.75 6.81
CA GLU A 15 71.32 16.37 6.33
C GLU A 15 70.81 15.44 7.43
N LYS A 16 71.37 15.59 8.67
CA LYS A 16 70.95 14.79 9.81
C LYS A 16 69.56 15.21 10.30
N SER A 17 69.27 16.51 10.34
CA SER A 17 67.95 17.04 10.70
C SER A 17 66.87 16.53 9.74
N ALA A 18 67.09 16.64 8.44
CA ALA A 18 66.16 16.12 7.45
C ALA A 18 65.89 14.60 7.58
N LYS A 19 66.97 13.81 7.84
CA LYS A 19 66.80 12.38 8.09
C LYS A 19 65.99 12.09 9.33
N LEU A 20 66.19 12.81 10.41
CA LEU A 20 65.44 12.63 11.64
C LEU A 20 63.98 13.05 11.53
N GLU A 21 63.69 14.12 10.77
CA GLU A 21 62.33 14.52 10.47
C GLU A 21 61.58 13.46 9.66
N ILE A 22 62.18 12.87 8.63
CA ILE A 22 61.62 11.76 7.86
C ILE A 22 61.37 10.53 8.74
N LEU A 23 62.33 10.18 9.63
CA LEU A 23 62.17 9.07 10.55
C LEU A 23 61.02 9.32 11.55
N LYS A 24 60.93 10.55 12.06
CA LYS A 24 59.84 10.95 12.94
C LYS A 24 58.49 10.87 12.25
N LEU A 25 58.40 11.38 11.00
CA LEU A 25 57.19 11.33 10.21
C LEU A 25 56.79 9.87 9.92
N ASN A 26 57.72 9.03 9.49
CA ASN A 26 57.41 7.63 9.20
C ASN A 26 56.93 6.88 10.46
N LYS A 27 57.54 7.15 11.62
CA LYS A 27 57.10 6.58 12.88
C LYS A 27 55.69 7.03 13.24
N GLN A 28 55.38 8.30 13.07
CA GLN A 28 54.04 8.83 13.29
C GLN A 28 53.01 8.22 12.32
N LEU A 29 53.34 8.08 11.05
CA LEU A 29 52.48 7.44 10.05
C LEU A 29 52.22 5.96 10.35
N GLU A 30 53.20 5.23 10.93
CA GLU A 30 52.96 3.87 11.37
C GLU A 30 52.09 3.79 12.62
N GLU A 31 52.29 4.69 13.57
CA GLU A 31 51.48 4.77 14.80
C GLU A 31 50.03 5.21 14.51
N GLU A 32 49.82 6.08 13.51
CA GLU A 32 48.52 6.57 13.06
C GLU A 32 47.84 5.68 11.99
N ARG A 33 48.45 4.56 11.62
CA ARG A 33 47.93 3.65 10.60
C ARG A 33 46.60 3.05 11.04
N ILE A 34 45.56 3.39 10.32
CA ILE A 34 44.22 2.82 10.51
C ILE A 34 44.08 1.58 9.62
N ASP A 35 43.53 0.52 10.15
CA ASP A 35 43.18 -0.67 9.37
C ASP A 35 41.96 -0.35 8.52
N ILE A 36 42.16 -0.08 7.25
CA ILE A 36 41.12 0.21 6.26
C ILE A 36 40.41 -1.06 5.74
N SER A 37 40.86 -2.24 6.16
CA SER A 37 40.18 -3.50 5.83
C SER A 37 38.99 -3.81 6.74
N LEU A 38 38.89 -3.09 7.88
CA LEU A 38 37.72 -3.18 8.74
C LEU A 38 36.50 -2.59 8.03
N ASP A 39 35.42 -3.34 8.05
CA ASP A 39 34.16 -2.87 7.48
C ASP A 39 33.71 -1.58 8.18
N ALA A 40 33.30 -0.58 7.36
CA ALA A 40 32.71 0.63 7.90
C ALA A 40 31.41 0.27 8.63
N TYR A 41 31.13 0.98 9.73
CA TYR A 41 29.83 0.87 10.37
C TYR A 41 28.74 1.30 9.38
N THR A 42 28.03 0.31 8.83
CA THR A 42 26.85 0.56 8.00
C THR A 42 25.63 0.59 8.92
N PRO A 43 24.96 1.74 9.06
CA PRO A 43 23.73 1.79 9.82
C PRO A 43 22.70 0.85 9.16
N HIS A 44 22.04 0.05 9.97
CA HIS A 44 20.94 -0.78 9.48
C HIS A 44 19.80 0.15 9.03
N LEU A 45 19.62 0.28 7.71
CA LEU A 45 18.49 0.98 7.16
C LEU A 45 17.21 0.20 7.48
N GLY A 46 16.20 0.91 7.98
CA GLY A 46 14.88 0.33 8.18
C GLY A 46 14.24 -0.08 6.86
N THR A 47 13.35 -1.06 6.92
CA THR A 47 12.53 -1.51 5.77
C THR A 47 11.11 -1.01 5.92
N VAL A 48 10.41 -0.84 4.80
CA VAL A 48 8.97 -0.51 4.82
C VAL A 48 8.18 -1.80 5.00
N HIS A 49 7.17 -1.77 5.86
CA HIS A 49 6.29 -2.92 6.07
C HIS A 49 5.58 -3.30 4.75
N PRO A 50 5.47 -4.59 4.38
CA PRO A 50 4.89 -5.02 3.09
C PRO A 50 3.47 -4.52 2.86
N LEU A 51 2.65 -4.38 3.90
CA LEU A 51 1.33 -3.77 3.78
C LEU A 51 1.42 -2.30 3.33
N ASN A 52 2.36 -1.53 3.86
CA ASN A 52 2.53 -0.13 3.46
C ASN A 52 3.03 0.01 2.02
N LEU A 53 3.88 -0.92 1.54
CA LEU A 53 4.29 -0.96 0.14
C LEU A 53 3.10 -1.20 -0.80
N VAL A 54 2.22 -2.13 -0.43
CA VAL A 54 0.98 -2.40 -1.20
C VAL A 54 0.05 -1.20 -1.17
N VAL A 55 -0.12 -0.57 -0.01
CA VAL A 55 -0.91 0.65 0.16
C VAL A 55 -0.45 1.72 -0.81
N GLN A 56 0.83 2.06 -0.76
CA GLN A 56 1.42 3.07 -1.61
C GLN A 56 1.24 2.73 -3.09
N ALA A 57 1.48 1.47 -3.49
CA ALA A 57 1.29 1.05 -4.87
C ALA A 57 -0.16 1.17 -5.35
N ILE A 58 -1.14 0.90 -4.47
CA ILE A 58 -2.56 1.08 -4.78
C ILE A 58 -2.89 2.58 -4.91
N GLU A 59 -2.45 3.39 -3.97
CA GLU A 59 -2.68 4.85 -3.99
C GLU A 59 -2.09 5.47 -5.26
N ASP A 60 -0.83 5.18 -5.58
CA ASP A 60 -0.15 5.70 -6.78
C ASP A 60 -0.91 5.28 -8.06
N CYS A 61 -1.38 4.03 -8.13
CA CYS A 61 -2.16 3.54 -9.26
C CYS A 61 -3.47 4.35 -9.44
N PHE A 62 -4.22 4.57 -8.36
CA PHE A 62 -5.51 5.28 -8.43
C PHE A 62 -5.34 6.79 -8.59
N ILE A 63 -4.33 7.40 -7.98
CA ILE A 63 -3.97 8.81 -8.21
C ILE A 63 -3.65 9.02 -9.69
N GLY A 64 -2.89 8.10 -10.32
CA GLY A 64 -2.61 8.12 -11.75
C GLY A 64 -3.85 8.05 -12.64
N MET A 65 -4.96 7.45 -12.17
CA MET A 65 -6.27 7.43 -12.83
C MET A 65 -7.17 8.62 -12.47
N GLY A 66 -6.68 9.59 -11.71
CA GLY A 66 -7.40 10.79 -11.29
C GLY A 66 -8.36 10.58 -10.11
N TYR A 67 -8.09 9.60 -9.24
CA TYR A 67 -8.82 9.43 -7.99
C TYR A 67 -8.23 10.32 -6.90
N LYS A 68 -9.10 10.81 -6.02
CA LYS A 68 -8.73 11.50 -4.80
C LYS A 68 -8.59 10.49 -3.66
N VAL A 69 -7.51 10.57 -2.91
CA VAL A 69 -7.37 9.83 -1.65
C VAL A 69 -8.18 10.53 -0.58
N ALA A 70 -9.07 9.81 0.08
CA ALA A 70 -9.90 10.31 1.16
C ALA A 70 -9.65 9.53 2.45
N GLU A 71 -9.50 10.24 3.56
CA GLU A 71 -9.29 9.69 4.89
C GLU A 71 -10.48 10.00 5.79
N GLY A 72 -10.67 9.18 6.82
CA GLY A 72 -11.73 9.36 7.80
C GLY A 72 -11.48 8.64 9.11
N PRO A 73 -12.30 8.90 10.13
CA PRO A 73 -12.13 8.39 11.48
C PRO A 73 -12.24 6.85 11.53
N GLU A 74 -11.50 6.22 12.44
CA GLU A 74 -11.65 4.78 12.75
C GLU A 74 -12.86 4.53 13.66
N VAL A 75 -13.17 5.50 14.53
CA VAL A 75 -14.38 5.51 15.35
C VAL A 75 -15.47 6.24 14.57
N GLU A 76 -16.52 5.51 14.20
CA GLU A 76 -17.51 5.99 13.24
C GLU A 76 -18.94 5.90 13.80
N LEU A 77 -19.83 6.69 13.24
CA LEU A 77 -21.25 6.61 13.54
C LEU A 77 -21.91 5.46 12.76
N ASP A 78 -22.79 4.73 13.42
CA ASP A 78 -23.63 3.68 12.82
C ASP A 78 -24.33 4.16 11.54
N TYR A 79 -24.75 5.42 11.53
CA TYR A 79 -25.37 6.08 10.41
C TYR A 79 -24.50 6.06 9.13
N TYR A 80 -23.21 6.41 9.22
CA TYR A 80 -22.30 6.38 8.06
C TYR A 80 -21.81 4.97 7.75
N ASN A 81 -21.59 4.17 8.81
CA ASN A 81 -21.05 2.83 8.62
C ASN A 81 -22.06 1.87 7.98
N PHE A 82 -23.35 2.03 8.29
CA PHE A 82 -24.39 1.12 7.86
C PHE A 82 -25.56 1.79 7.14
N GLU A 83 -26.26 2.72 7.78
CA GLU A 83 -27.53 3.22 7.25
C GLU A 83 -27.37 3.91 5.90
N LYS A 84 -26.38 4.78 5.73
CA LYS A 84 -26.08 5.44 4.46
C LYS A 84 -25.56 4.48 3.38
N ALA A 85 -25.04 3.34 3.77
CA ALA A 85 -24.61 2.27 2.86
C ALA A 85 -25.74 1.26 2.55
N ASN A 86 -27.02 1.65 2.73
CA ASN A 86 -28.20 0.80 2.50
C ASN A 86 -28.27 -0.44 3.40
N ILE A 87 -27.76 -0.34 4.63
CA ILE A 87 -27.83 -1.40 5.65
C ILE A 87 -28.62 -0.87 6.87
N PRO A 88 -29.97 -0.91 6.83
CA PRO A 88 -30.80 -0.44 7.92
C PRO A 88 -30.62 -1.27 9.21
N LYS A 89 -31.14 -0.77 10.35
CA LYS A 89 -30.90 -1.36 11.68
C LYS A 89 -31.23 -2.86 11.80
N ASN A 90 -32.21 -3.33 11.05
CA ASN A 90 -32.69 -4.73 11.11
C ASN A 90 -32.17 -5.56 9.92
N HIS A 91 -31.14 -5.13 9.20
CA HIS A 91 -30.65 -5.84 8.05
C HIS A 91 -29.76 -7.02 8.48
N PRO A 92 -29.97 -8.27 7.94
CA PRO A 92 -29.18 -9.44 8.33
C PRO A 92 -27.65 -9.30 8.12
N SER A 93 -27.23 -8.46 7.16
CA SER A 93 -25.80 -8.21 6.92
C SER A 93 -25.08 -7.54 8.10
N ARG A 94 -25.79 -6.95 9.07
CA ARG A 94 -25.18 -6.44 10.30
C ARG A 94 -24.68 -7.56 11.20
N ASP A 95 -25.42 -8.65 11.29
CA ASP A 95 -25.08 -9.80 12.12
C ASP A 95 -23.91 -10.61 11.52
N MET A 96 -23.67 -10.44 10.23
CA MET A 96 -22.55 -11.09 9.52
C MET A 96 -21.20 -10.39 9.74
N GLN A 97 -21.22 -9.20 10.33
CA GLN A 97 -20.01 -8.42 10.59
C GLN A 97 -19.69 -8.40 12.09
N ASP A 98 -18.46 -8.72 12.44
CA ASP A 98 -17.95 -8.58 13.82
C ASP A 98 -17.78 -7.09 14.15
N SER A 99 -18.88 -6.45 14.55
CA SER A 99 -18.92 -5.00 14.83
C SER A 99 -18.61 -4.74 16.29
N LEU A 100 -17.62 -3.90 16.55
CA LEU A 100 -17.24 -3.47 17.89
C LEU A 100 -17.90 -2.11 18.20
N PHE A 101 -19.03 -2.13 18.90
CA PHE A 101 -19.73 -0.93 19.34
C PHE A 101 -19.09 -0.33 20.61
N ILE A 102 -18.92 0.98 20.60
CA ILE A 102 -18.49 1.78 21.76
C ILE A 102 -19.72 2.21 22.55
N ASP A 103 -20.76 2.62 21.83
CA ASP A 103 -22.10 2.95 22.35
C ASP A 103 -23.18 2.57 21.32
N VAL A 104 -24.44 2.92 21.61
CA VAL A 104 -25.62 2.55 20.76
C VAL A 104 -25.50 3.02 19.31
N ASN A 105 -24.77 4.12 19.05
CA ASN A 105 -24.67 4.75 17.74
C ASN A 105 -23.25 4.90 17.22
N THR A 106 -22.24 4.47 17.99
CA THR A 106 -20.83 4.65 17.67
C THR A 106 -20.10 3.31 17.73
N LEU A 107 -19.31 3.03 16.70
CA LEU A 107 -18.57 1.77 16.58
C LEU A 107 -17.18 1.99 15.98
N LEU A 108 -16.32 1.00 16.11
CA LEU A 108 -15.13 0.92 15.26
C LEU A 108 -15.59 0.52 13.85
N ARG A 109 -15.24 1.31 12.83
CA ARG A 109 -15.69 1.06 11.45
C ARG A 109 -15.38 -0.36 11.02
N THR A 110 -16.35 -1.01 10.40
CA THR A 110 -16.21 -2.36 9.86
C THR A 110 -15.57 -2.39 8.47
N HIS A 111 -15.68 -1.27 7.75
CA HIS A 111 -15.15 -1.06 6.39
C HIS A 111 -14.95 0.44 6.14
N THR A 112 -14.25 0.78 5.06
CA THR A 112 -13.97 2.18 4.71
C THR A 112 -15.08 2.83 3.90
N THR A 113 -16.18 2.13 3.58
CA THR A 113 -17.40 2.67 2.93
C THR A 113 -17.96 3.88 3.67
N ALA A 114 -17.83 3.94 5.00
CA ALA A 114 -18.26 5.11 5.80
C ALA A 114 -17.58 6.41 5.33
N ILE A 115 -16.30 6.34 4.92
CA ILE A 115 -15.58 7.50 4.36
C ILE A 115 -16.22 7.91 3.03
N GLN A 116 -16.57 6.94 2.19
CA GLN A 116 -17.23 7.22 0.90
C GLN A 116 -18.57 7.93 1.12
N MET A 117 -19.36 7.48 2.10
CA MET A 117 -20.65 8.11 2.44
C MET A 117 -20.46 9.56 2.90
N ARG A 118 -19.43 9.84 3.70
CA ARG A 118 -19.08 11.20 4.11
C ARG A 118 -18.66 12.09 2.94
N GLU A 119 -17.87 11.57 2.03
CA GLU A 119 -17.42 12.33 0.85
C GLU A 119 -18.57 12.55 -0.15
N LEU A 120 -19.47 11.58 -0.33
CA LEU A 120 -20.69 11.76 -1.13
C LEU A 120 -21.57 12.88 -0.56
N GLU A 121 -21.77 12.92 0.75
CA GLU A 121 -22.53 13.97 1.41
C GLU A 121 -21.87 15.36 1.26
N LYS A 122 -20.55 15.44 1.44
CA LYS A 122 -19.77 16.67 1.27
C LYS A 122 -19.78 17.20 -0.17
N ALA A 123 -19.92 16.32 -1.14
CA ALA A 123 -19.89 16.69 -2.54
C ALA A 123 -21.13 17.52 -2.97
N HIS A 124 -22.25 17.47 -2.22
CA HIS A 124 -23.46 18.24 -2.52
C HIS A 124 -23.88 18.19 -4.01
N GLY A 125 -23.76 17.02 -4.64
CA GLY A 125 -24.10 16.83 -6.06
C GLY A 125 -23.02 17.30 -7.05
N GLN A 126 -21.85 17.72 -6.62
CA GLN A 126 -20.73 18.00 -7.53
C GLN A 126 -20.17 16.69 -8.09
N MET A 127 -20.22 16.53 -9.40
CA MET A 127 -19.83 15.31 -10.11
C MET A 127 -18.84 15.62 -11.24
N PRO A 128 -17.98 14.69 -11.65
CA PRO A 128 -17.85 13.32 -11.16
C PRO A 128 -17.07 13.22 -9.85
N ILE A 129 -17.32 12.16 -9.08
CA ILE A 129 -16.56 11.81 -7.88
C ILE A 129 -15.76 10.55 -8.19
N LYS A 130 -14.45 10.57 -7.88
CA LYS A 130 -13.55 9.41 -7.92
C LYS A 130 -12.75 9.40 -6.64
N LEU A 131 -12.96 8.39 -5.80
CA LEU A 131 -12.34 8.29 -4.49
C LEU A 131 -11.65 6.94 -4.31
N VAL A 132 -10.53 6.95 -3.58
CA VAL A 132 -9.95 5.77 -2.93
C VAL A 132 -9.79 6.08 -1.45
N CYS A 133 -10.29 5.17 -0.61
CA CYS A 133 -10.34 5.35 0.84
C CYS A 133 -9.41 4.34 1.51
N PRO A 134 -8.12 4.68 1.69
CA PRO A 134 -7.18 3.84 2.40
C PRO A 134 -7.50 3.80 3.89
N GLY A 135 -7.42 2.63 4.50
CA GLY A 135 -7.65 2.51 5.94
C GLY A 135 -7.40 1.10 6.45
N LYS A 136 -7.33 0.95 7.77
CA LYS A 136 -7.41 -0.37 8.40
C LYS A 136 -8.79 -0.95 8.11
N VAL A 137 -8.85 -2.24 7.91
CA VAL A 137 -9.94 -3.15 7.61
C VAL A 137 -10.07 -3.44 6.11
N TYR A 138 -10.32 -2.46 5.24
CA TYR A 138 -10.38 -2.64 3.77
C TYR A 138 -9.95 -1.36 3.06
N ARG A 139 -9.64 -1.49 1.76
CA ARG A 139 -9.49 -0.34 0.88
C ARG A 139 -10.60 -0.38 -0.14
N GLU A 140 -11.35 0.67 -0.17
CA GLU A 140 -12.49 0.80 -1.02
C GLU A 140 -12.28 1.97 -1.97
N GLY A 141 -12.69 1.76 -3.23
CA GLY A 141 -12.76 2.81 -4.22
C GLY A 141 -14.19 3.02 -4.67
N LEU A 142 -14.50 4.26 -5.04
CA LEU A 142 -15.81 4.69 -5.50
C LEU A 142 -15.64 5.61 -6.69
N VAL A 143 -16.47 5.40 -7.70
CA VAL A 143 -16.69 6.34 -8.81
C VAL A 143 -18.17 6.60 -8.96
N VAL A 144 -18.56 7.87 -9.03
CA VAL A 144 -19.93 8.28 -9.36
C VAL A 144 -19.85 9.37 -10.42
N GLY A 145 -20.67 9.26 -11.44
CA GLY A 145 -20.74 10.21 -12.53
C GLY A 145 -21.88 9.89 -13.49
N GLU A 146 -22.00 10.65 -14.58
CA GLU A 146 -22.98 10.36 -15.63
C GLU A 146 -22.51 9.19 -16.49
N ASN A 147 -23.43 8.26 -16.79
CA ASN A 147 -23.22 7.11 -17.68
C ASN A 147 -22.05 6.17 -17.25
N ILE A 148 -21.77 6.05 -15.96
CA ILE A 148 -20.81 5.08 -15.46
C ILE A 148 -21.39 3.66 -15.58
N THR A 149 -20.60 2.73 -16.10
CA THR A 149 -21.05 1.38 -16.45
C THR A 149 -20.21 0.28 -15.78
N LEU A 150 -20.70 -0.96 -15.82
CA LEU A 150 -19.95 -2.14 -15.38
C LEU A 150 -18.67 -2.35 -16.23
N THR A 151 -18.66 -1.85 -17.47
CA THR A 151 -17.46 -1.89 -18.34
C THR A 151 -16.36 -0.97 -17.80
N ASP A 152 -16.74 0.21 -17.29
CA ASP A 152 -15.79 1.14 -16.68
C ASP A 152 -15.19 0.55 -15.41
N LEU A 153 -16.00 -0.12 -14.58
CA LEU A 153 -15.51 -0.89 -13.44
C LEU A 153 -14.51 -1.94 -13.89
N LYS A 154 -14.83 -2.73 -14.91
CA LYS A 154 -13.93 -3.79 -15.41
C LYS A 154 -12.63 -3.22 -15.95
N GLY A 155 -12.66 -2.12 -16.69
CA GLY A 155 -11.49 -1.44 -17.21
C GLY A 155 -10.58 -0.92 -16.08
N THR A 156 -11.17 -0.27 -15.08
CA THR A 156 -10.47 0.24 -13.90
C THR A 156 -9.78 -0.89 -13.13
N LEU A 157 -10.48 -2.00 -12.88
CA LEU A 157 -9.93 -3.13 -12.13
C LEU A 157 -8.89 -3.91 -12.93
N GLN A 158 -9.03 -4.01 -14.27
CA GLN A 158 -8.00 -4.61 -15.12
C GLN A 158 -6.71 -3.78 -15.07
N PHE A 159 -6.81 -2.46 -15.18
CA PHE A 159 -5.66 -1.56 -15.06
C PHE A 159 -4.96 -1.70 -13.71
N MET A 160 -5.73 -1.74 -12.62
CA MET A 160 -5.19 -1.97 -11.28
C MET A 160 -4.44 -3.31 -11.18
N VAL A 161 -5.02 -4.39 -11.71
CA VAL A 161 -4.40 -5.72 -11.69
C VAL A 161 -3.10 -5.73 -12.50
N ASP A 162 -3.08 -5.12 -13.67
CA ASP A 162 -1.88 -5.02 -14.52
C ASP A 162 -0.78 -4.19 -13.82
N SER A 163 -1.15 -3.10 -13.14
CA SER A 163 -0.22 -2.27 -12.37
C SER A 163 0.38 -2.99 -11.15
N LEU A 164 -0.43 -3.74 -10.40
CA LEU A 164 0.01 -4.40 -9.16
C LEU A 164 0.73 -5.73 -9.39
N PHE A 165 0.28 -6.52 -10.40
CA PHE A 165 0.72 -7.89 -10.63
C PHE A 165 1.41 -8.12 -11.97
N GLY A 166 1.58 -7.06 -12.77
CA GLY A 166 2.16 -7.10 -14.11
C GLY A 166 1.16 -7.47 -15.20
N GLU A 167 1.50 -7.09 -16.42
CA GLU A 167 0.66 -7.28 -17.61
C GLU A 167 0.35 -8.76 -17.90
N GLY A 168 -0.74 -8.99 -18.63
CA GLY A 168 -1.15 -10.31 -19.09
C GLY A 168 -2.01 -11.11 -18.09
N LYS A 169 -2.32 -10.54 -16.92
CA LYS A 169 -3.31 -11.11 -16.00
C LYS A 169 -4.71 -10.75 -16.49
N LYS A 170 -5.61 -11.74 -16.52
CA LYS A 170 -7.01 -11.53 -16.89
C LYS A 170 -7.87 -11.53 -15.65
N ILE A 171 -8.86 -10.64 -15.61
CA ILE A 171 -9.91 -10.66 -14.59
C ILE A 171 -11.17 -11.28 -15.13
N ARG A 172 -11.94 -11.92 -14.24
CA ARG A 172 -13.31 -12.36 -14.50
C ARG A 172 -14.21 -11.96 -13.36
N PHE A 173 -15.45 -11.69 -13.67
CA PHE A 173 -16.50 -11.38 -12.71
C PHE A 173 -17.31 -12.63 -12.40
N ARG A 174 -17.59 -12.86 -11.12
CA ARG A 174 -18.55 -13.85 -10.63
C ARG A 174 -19.68 -13.12 -9.92
N PRO A 175 -20.96 -13.48 -10.15
CA PRO A 175 -22.07 -12.88 -9.40
C PRO A 175 -21.89 -13.06 -7.91
N SER A 176 -22.23 -12.02 -7.14
CA SER A 176 -22.24 -12.00 -5.69
C SER A 176 -23.35 -11.10 -5.16
N TYR A 177 -23.44 -10.91 -3.86
CA TYR A 177 -24.41 -10.02 -3.25
C TYR A 177 -23.74 -9.15 -2.18
N PHE A 178 -23.93 -7.82 -2.33
CA PHE A 178 -23.59 -6.83 -1.33
C PHE A 178 -24.74 -5.83 -1.21
N PRO A 179 -25.15 -5.40 0.01
CA PRO A 179 -26.33 -4.54 0.21
C PRO A 179 -26.22 -3.16 -0.48
N PHE A 180 -25.00 -2.69 -0.69
CA PHE A 180 -24.68 -1.37 -1.23
C PHE A 180 -24.37 -1.38 -2.74
N THR A 181 -24.40 -2.54 -3.40
CA THR A 181 -24.17 -2.66 -4.86
C THR A 181 -25.19 -3.55 -5.55
N GLU A 182 -25.56 -3.18 -6.79
CA GLU A 182 -26.44 -3.97 -7.67
C GLU A 182 -26.19 -3.60 -9.15
N PRO A 183 -25.68 -4.52 -10.00
CA PRO A 183 -25.24 -5.87 -9.67
C PRO A 183 -23.95 -5.88 -8.85
N SER A 184 -23.83 -6.89 -7.97
CA SER A 184 -22.63 -7.18 -7.19
C SER A 184 -21.81 -8.29 -7.83
N VAL A 185 -20.50 -8.17 -7.80
CA VAL A 185 -19.58 -9.15 -8.38
C VAL A 185 -18.36 -9.35 -7.49
N GLU A 186 -17.92 -10.59 -7.41
CA GLU A 186 -16.58 -10.92 -6.96
C GLU A 186 -15.63 -10.94 -8.16
N VAL A 187 -14.41 -10.49 -7.94
CA VAL A 187 -13.40 -10.36 -9.00
C VAL A 187 -12.29 -11.35 -8.75
N ASP A 188 -12.14 -12.25 -9.71
CA ASP A 188 -11.05 -13.20 -9.74
C ASP A 188 -9.98 -12.74 -10.74
N MET A 189 -8.73 -12.96 -10.41
CA MET A 189 -7.57 -12.74 -11.27
C MET A 189 -6.96 -14.07 -11.69
N THR A 190 -6.35 -14.14 -12.88
CA THR A 190 -5.52 -15.27 -13.31
C THR A 190 -4.52 -15.64 -12.22
N CYS A 191 -4.50 -16.90 -11.82
CA CYS A 191 -3.61 -17.40 -10.77
C CYS A 191 -2.14 -17.08 -11.08
N HIS A 192 -1.48 -16.38 -10.16
CA HIS A 192 -0.08 -15.97 -10.32
C HIS A 192 0.90 -17.15 -10.30
N VAL A 193 0.52 -18.29 -9.64
CA VAL A 193 1.37 -19.48 -9.53
C VAL A 193 1.37 -20.30 -10.83
N CYS A 194 0.19 -20.56 -11.40
CA CYS A 194 0.04 -21.48 -12.53
C CYS A 194 -0.28 -20.76 -13.86
N GLY A 195 -0.41 -19.43 -13.87
CA GLY A 195 -0.73 -18.69 -15.08
C GLY A 195 -2.06 -19.08 -15.73
N GLY A 196 -3.04 -19.55 -14.93
CA GLY A 196 -4.35 -19.96 -15.44
C GLY A 196 -4.52 -21.45 -15.75
N LYS A 197 -3.45 -22.27 -15.60
CA LYS A 197 -3.49 -23.71 -15.92
C LYS A 197 -4.21 -24.59 -14.88
N GLY A 198 -4.42 -24.06 -13.68
CA GLY A 198 -4.93 -24.82 -12.55
C GLY A 198 -3.81 -25.39 -11.67
N CYS A 199 -3.90 -25.15 -10.35
CA CYS A 199 -2.96 -25.68 -9.36
C CYS A 199 -3.65 -25.80 -7.98
N PRO A 200 -3.00 -26.40 -6.96
CA PRO A 200 -3.56 -26.48 -5.61
C PRO A 200 -3.93 -25.11 -5.03
N THR A 201 -3.14 -24.06 -5.29
CA THR A 201 -3.38 -22.70 -4.80
C THR A 201 -4.71 -22.14 -5.30
N CYS A 202 -5.03 -22.33 -6.57
CA CYS A 202 -6.31 -21.90 -7.16
C CYS A 202 -7.36 -23.02 -7.18
N LYS A 203 -7.13 -24.12 -6.47
CA LYS A 203 -8.04 -25.30 -6.41
C LYS A 203 -8.45 -25.79 -7.81
N GLY A 204 -7.51 -25.79 -8.77
CA GLY A 204 -7.74 -26.26 -10.14
C GLY A 204 -8.47 -25.27 -11.06
N THR A 205 -8.97 -24.14 -10.56
CA THR A 205 -9.80 -23.19 -11.36
C THR A 205 -8.99 -22.30 -12.31
N GLY A 206 -7.69 -22.15 -12.10
CA GLY A 206 -6.84 -21.21 -12.83
C GLY A 206 -7.01 -19.75 -12.40
N PHE A 207 -7.93 -19.44 -11.48
CA PHE A 207 -8.24 -18.10 -11.00
C PHE A 207 -8.23 -18.02 -9.49
N ILE A 208 -7.93 -16.83 -8.96
CA ILE A 208 -7.90 -16.52 -7.53
C ILE A 208 -8.70 -15.26 -7.29
N GLU A 209 -9.62 -15.30 -6.34
CA GLU A 209 -10.37 -14.14 -5.89
C GLU A 209 -9.45 -13.11 -5.22
N ILE A 210 -9.65 -11.83 -5.60
CA ILE A 210 -8.85 -10.71 -5.11
C ILE A 210 -9.67 -9.64 -4.40
N LEU A 211 -10.93 -9.40 -4.84
CA LEU A 211 -11.77 -8.32 -4.30
C LEU A 211 -13.25 -8.52 -4.60
N GLY A 212 -14.10 -7.80 -3.84
CA GLY A 212 -15.51 -7.62 -4.15
C GLY A 212 -15.79 -6.25 -4.78
N SER A 213 -16.76 -6.18 -5.67
CA SER A 213 -17.14 -4.93 -6.34
C SER A 213 -18.58 -4.97 -6.88
N GLY A 214 -19.04 -3.85 -7.43
CA GLY A 214 -20.33 -3.78 -8.09
C GLY A 214 -20.72 -2.36 -8.49
N MET A 215 -21.83 -2.25 -9.18
CA MET A 215 -22.45 -0.94 -9.43
C MET A 215 -23.10 -0.44 -8.13
N VAL A 216 -22.96 0.83 -7.82
CA VAL A 216 -23.56 1.42 -6.62
C VAL A 216 -25.08 1.27 -6.69
N HIS A 217 -25.66 0.74 -5.62
CA HIS A 217 -27.11 0.58 -5.55
C HIS A 217 -27.82 1.95 -5.65
N PRO A 218 -28.85 2.13 -6.49
CA PRO A 218 -29.54 3.41 -6.67
C PRO A 218 -29.97 4.06 -5.35
N GLN A 219 -30.45 3.26 -4.41
CA GLN A 219 -30.86 3.74 -3.09
C GLN A 219 -29.69 4.35 -2.28
N VAL A 220 -28.47 3.87 -2.45
CA VAL A 220 -27.28 4.49 -1.83
C VAL A 220 -27.07 5.90 -2.35
N LEU A 221 -27.24 6.11 -3.66
CA LEU A 221 -27.12 7.45 -4.26
C LEU A 221 -28.21 8.37 -3.71
N ASP A 222 -29.46 7.91 -3.73
CA ASP A 222 -30.61 8.71 -3.27
C ASP A 222 -30.52 9.07 -1.78
N ILE A 223 -30.14 8.15 -0.90
CA ILE A 223 -29.92 8.41 0.53
C ILE A 223 -28.81 9.46 0.77
N ASN A 224 -27.83 9.51 -0.14
CA ASN A 224 -26.75 10.49 -0.06
C ASN A 224 -27.04 11.79 -0.85
N GLY A 225 -28.28 12.00 -1.31
CA GLY A 225 -28.72 13.22 -1.98
C GLY A 225 -28.27 13.34 -3.45
N ILE A 226 -27.93 12.21 -4.08
CA ILE A 226 -27.51 12.14 -5.49
C ILE A 226 -28.64 11.50 -6.30
N ASP A 227 -29.11 12.18 -7.36
CA ASP A 227 -30.16 11.67 -8.24
C ASP A 227 -29.73 10.41 -9.00
N SER A 228 -30.21 9.25 -8.56
CA SER A 228 -29.91 7.95 -9.14
C SER A 228 -30.42 7.75 -10.57
N LYS A 229 -31.32 8.62 -11.05
CA LYS A 229 -31.78 8.61 -12.45
C LYS A 229 -30.79 9.29 -13.38
N LYS A 230 -30.00 10.22 -12.87
CA LYS A 230 -29.00 10.98 -13.63
C LYS A 230 -27.60 10.39 -13.50
N TYR A 231 -27.27 9.93 -12.30
CA TYR A 231 -25.93 9.45 -11.97
C TYR A 231 -25.92 7.95 -11.69
N SER A 232 -24.86 7.32 -12.09
CA SER A 232 -24.53 5.93 -11.78
C SER A 232 -23.11 5.86 -11.22
N GLY A 233 -22.74 4.74 -10.66
CA GLY A 233 -21.39 4.60 -10.13
C GLY A 233 -21.04 3.14 -9.88
N PHE A 234 -19.79 2.91 -9.55
CA PHE A 234 -19.31 1.61 -9.08
C PHE A 234 -18.46 1.76 -7.82
N ALA A 235 -18.45 0.71 -7.02
CA ALA A 235 -17.59 0.59 -5.85
C ALA A 235 -16.84 -0.74 -5.85
N PHE A 236 -15.69 -0.77 -5.21
CA PHE A 236 -14.91 -1.99 -5.01
C PHE A 236 -14.19 -1.94 -3.65
N GLY A 237 -14.00 -3.11 -3.03
CA GLY A 237 -13.27 -3.25 -1.77
C GLY A 237 -12.19 -4.31 -1.87
N ILE A 238 -10.94 -3.96 -1.55
CA ILE A 238 -9.78 -4.82 -1.68
C ILE A 238 -9.09 -5.01 -0.32
N GLY A 239 -8.82 -6.28 0.04
CA GLY A 239 -8.01 -6.61 1.22
C GLY A 239 -6.52 -6.46 0.91
N ILE A 240 -5.83 -5.56 1.65
CA ILE A 240 -4.41 -5.28 1.42
C ILE A 240 -3.57 -6.51 1.72
N GLU A 241 -3.92 -7.23 2.77
CA GLU A 241 -3.26 -8.47 3.16
C GLU A 241 -3.33 -9.48 2.02
N ARG A 242 -4.50 -9.57 1.37
CA ARG A 242 -4.69 -10.47 0.23
C ARG A 242 -3.78 -10.09 -0.93
N VAL A 243 -3.70 -8.82 -1.26
CA VAL A 243 -2.79 -8.31 -2.30
C VAL A 243 -1.33 -8.55 -1.93
N ALA A 244 -0.93 -8.25 -0.69
CA ALA A 244 0.43 -8.47 -0.21
C ALA A 244 0.83 -9.94 -0.29
N MET A 245 -0.04 -10.84 0.18
CA MET A 245 0.18 -12.29 0.12
C MET A 245 0.37 -12.77 -1.32
N LEU A 246 -0.49 -12.31 -2.24
CA LEU A 246 -0.40 -12.70 -3.65
C LEU A 246 0.81 -12.09 -4.35
N LYS A 247 1.13 -10.82 -4.09
CA LYS A 247 2.24 -10.10 -4.73
C LYS A 247 3.60 -10.61 -4.28
N TYR A 248 3.75 -10.86 -2.99
CA TYR A 248 5.04 -11.24 -2.39
C TYR A 248 5.16 -12.73 -2.08
N GLY A 249 4.14 -13.54 -2.40
CA GLY A 249 4.17 -14.98 -2.15
C GLY A 249 4.13 -15.36 -0.65
N ILE A 250 3.57 -14.51 0.20
CA ILE A 250 3.44 -14.73 1.64
C ILE A 250 2.40 -15.83 1.86
N LYS A 251 2.77 -16.90 2.56
CA LYS A 251 1.92 -18.08 2.73
C LYS A 251 0.96 -17.98 3.92
N ASP A 252 1.36 -17.26 4.95
CA ASP A 252 0.59 -17.11 6.18
C ASP A 252 0.35 -15.62 6.48
N ILE A 253 -0.91 -15.23 6.63
CA ILE A 253 -1.29 -13.85 6.94
C ILE A 253 -0.70 -13.38 8.29
N ARG A 254 -0.46 -14.31 9.22
CA ARG A 254 0.11 -14.00 10.53
C ARG A 254 1.51 -13.40 10.44
N ASP A 255 2.29 -13.74 9.41
CA ASP A 255 3.63 -13.20 9.19
C ASP A 255 3.60 -11.67 9.04
N LEU A 256 2.49 -11.11 8.54
CA LEU A 256 2.29 -9.67 8.42
C LEU A 256 2.12 -8.94 9.77
N TYR A 257 1.83 -9.67 10.86
CA TYR A 257 1.48 -9.10 12.16
C TYR A 257 2.39 -9.52 13.31
N THR A 258 3.27 -10.52 13.08
CA THR A 258 4.17 -11.04 14.11
C THR A 258 5.37 -10.13 14.37
N ASN A 259 5.62 -9.14 13.53
CA ASN A 259 6.78 -8.23 13.60
C ASN A 259 8.14 -8.96 13.64
N ASP A 260 8.26 -10.13 13.00
CA ASP A 260 9.54 -10.82 12.88
C ASP A 260 10.50 -9.98 12.00
N VAL A 261 11.57 -9.50 12.60
CA VAL A 261 12.56 -8.64 11.93
C VAL A 261 13.20 -9.35 10.73
N ARG A 262 13.33 -10.68 10.74
CA ARG A 262 13.89 -11.45 9.62
C ARG A 262 12.93 -11.40 8.42
N PHE A 263 11.63 -11.54 8.68
CA PHE A 263 10.58 -11.40 7.67
C PHE A 263 10.55 -9.96 7.12
N LEU A 264 10.52 -8.96 7.99
CA LEU A 264 10.45 -7.55 7.57
C LEU A 264 11.69 -7.12 6.76
N ARG A 265 12.87 -7.62 7.09
CA ARG A 265 14.12 -7.34 6.35
C ARG A 265 14.17 -7.95 4.95
N SER A 266 13.27 -8.88 4.61
CA SER A 266 13.18 -9.42 3.24
C SER A 266 12.54 -8.42 2.26
N PHE A 267 11.90 -7.34 2.75
CA PHE A 267 11.28 -6.29 1.95
C PHE A 267 12.21 -5.07 1.92
N LYS A 268 12.67 -4.71 0.73
CA LYS A 268 13.50 -3.52 0.54
C LYS A 268 12.62 -2.30 0.29
N ARG A 269 13.17 -1.13 0.64
CA ARG A 269 12.47 0.15 0.52
C ARG A 269 12.33 0.62 -0.94
N PHE A 270 13.17 0.11 -1.85
CA PHE A 270 13.35 0.64 -3.21
C PHE A 270 13.51 -0.48 -4.26
N ASP A 271 12.67 -1.48 -4.24
CA ASP A 271 12.60 -2.45 -5.35
C ASP A 271 11.39 -2.17 -6.24
#